data_3cbdf8a8522b0520e5cca12e2c2bf396
#
_entry.id   3cbdf8a8522b0520e5cca12e2c2bf396
#
_cell.length_a   1.000
_cell.length_b   1.000
_cell.length_c   1.000
_cell.angle_alpha   90.00
_cell.angle_beta   90.00
_cell.angle_gamma   90.00
#
_symmetry.space_group_name_H-M   'P 1'
#
loop_
_entity.id
_entity.type
_entity.pdbx_description
1 polymer ?
#
loop_
_entity_poly.entity_id
_entity_poly.type
_entity_poly.pdbx_seq_one_letter_code
_entity_poly.pdbx_strand_id
1 'polypeptide(L)'
;MRFKQSRAVRTFTLPEVKDVVNTISPDLEAIDEYKTNIVNWLSSIIDLSNFNVYPVNGITEGLNYWMLNEKRKIYMNDNDYMWVPNNKEGDIFYMSTPSAIDGNHKTIPDDVPVALDLAYVGSADVKKIDIKDNVEVVFFSLSKCFGLRNIRTGWFFSRKKIPYLHTLIYNAKYYNYYSHKVAETVINNFSVDYVYNKLR
;
A
#
# COMPACT_ATOMS: atom_id res chain seq x y z
N MET A 1 -2.94 -28.13 -16.45
CA MET A 1 -3.48 -26.91 -15.82
C MET A 1 -2.70 -25.72 -16.40
N ARG A 2 -3.29 -24.89 -17.27
CA ARG A 2 -2.61 -23.68 -17.79
C ARG A 2 -2.73 -22.61 -16.73
N PHE A 3 -1.64 -22.22 -16.09
CA PHE A 3 -1.60 -21.02 -15.26
C PHE A 3 -2.00 -19.83 -16.14
N LYS A 4 -3.07 -19.12 -15.75
CA LYS A 4 -3.40 -17.83 -16.36
C LYS A 4 -2.19 -16.94 -16.16
N GLN A 5 -1.65 -16.41 -17.24
CA GLN A 5 -0.51 -15.50 -17.19
C GLN A 5 -0.94 -14.26 -16.41
N SER A 6 -0.24 -13.96 -15.29
CA SER A 6 -0.51 -12.78 -14.49
C SER A 6 -0.32 -11.52 -15.34
N ARG A 7 -1.24 -10.55 -15.22
CA ARG A 7 -1.10 -9.23 -15.83
C ARG A 7 -0.08 -8.34 -15.13
N ALA A 8 0.32 -8.70 -13.92
CA ALA A 8 1.35 -8.00 -13.19
C ALA A 8 2.74 -8.35 -13.75
N VAL A 9 3.57 -7.33 -13.95
CA VAL A 9 4.96 -7.53 -14.33
C VAL A 9 5.79 -7.95 -13.11
N ARG A 10 6.81 -8.77 -13.32
CA ARG A 10 7.78 -9.08 -12.29
C ARG A 10 8.75 -7.91 -12.16
N THR A 11 8.50 -7.06 -11.17
CA THR A 11 9.33 -5.88 -10.94
C THR A 11 10.66 -6.25 -10.26
N PHE A 12 11.68 -5.51 -10.61
CA PHE A 12 12.97 -5.44 -9.92
C PHE A 12 13.38 -3.97 -9.85
N THR A 13 14.31 -3.64 -8.98
CA THR A 13 14.78 -2.26 -8.88
C THR A 13 15.59 -1.90 -10.11
N LEU A 14 15.04 -1.04 -10.96
CA LEU A 14 15.72 -0.55 -12.16
C LEU A 14 16.99 0.27 -11.78
N PRO A 15 18.03 0.29 -12.64
CA PRO A 15 19.25 1.05 -12.37
C PRO A 15 19.01 2.50 -11.99
N GLU A 16 18.18 3.22 -12.75
CA GLU A 16 17.86 4.62 -12.49
C GLU A 16 17.11 4.85 -11.16
N VAL A 17 16.29 3.91 -10.71
CA VAL A 17 15.66 3.96 -9.38
C VAL A 17 16.72 3.73 -8.30
N LYS A 18 17.66 2.80 -8.54
CA LYS A 18 18.75 2.52 -7.62
C LYS A 18 19.68 3.73 -7.49
N ASP A 19 19.99 4.41 -8.59
CA ASP A 19 20.84 5.59 -8.59
C ASP A 19 20.22 6.72 -7.74
N VAL A 20 18.92 6.97 -7.90
CA VAL A 20 18.18 7.96 -7.07
C VAL A 20 18.20 7.57 -5.59
N VAL A 21 17.99 6.31 -5.26
CA VAL A 21 18.02 5.81 -3.87
C VAL A 21 19.41 6.00 -3.24
N ASN A 22 20.49 5.83 -4.01
CA ASN A 22 21.86 5.97 -3.52
C ASN A 22 22.26 7.44 -3.20
N THR A 23 21.46 8.43 -3.60
CA THR A 23 21.72 9.84 -3.27
C THR A 23 21.22 10.25 -1.88
N ILE A 24 20.54 9.36 -1.16
CA ILE A 24 19.88 9.68 0.10
C ILE A 24 20.87 9.87 1.24
N SER A 25 20.83 11.06 1.84
CA SER A 25 21.48 11.35 3.12
C SER A 25 20.59 10.96 4.30
N PRO A 26 21.13 10.42 5.39
CA PRO A 26 20.35 10.00 6.57
C PRO A 26 19.91 11.16 7.49
N ASP A 27 19.65 12.35 6.97
CA ASP A 27 19.21 13.49 7.78
C ASP A 27 17.74 13.39 8.20
N LEU A 28 17.48 13.68 9.49
CA LEU A 28 16.21 13.45 10.18
C LEU A 28 15.24 14.64 10.02
N GLU A 29 14.42 14.68 8.98
CA GLU A 29 13.35 15.69 8.85
C GLU A 29 11.94 15.12 8.65
N ALA A 30 11.01 15.86 9.18
CA ALA A 30 9.53 15.98 9.03
C ALA A 30 8.68 14.82 8.46
N ILE A 31 8.07 14.04 9.36
CA ILE A 31 7.05 13.01 9.04
C ILE A 31 5.78 13.58 8.39
N ASP A 32 5.43 14.85 8.64
CA ASP A 32 4.19 15.45 8.14
C ASP A 32 4.22 15.68 6.62
N GLU A 33 5.39 15.93 6.04
CA GLU A 33 5.56 16.05 4.59
C GLU A 33 5.32 14.71 3.89
N TYR A 34 5.77 13.60 4.47
CA TYR A 34 5.57 12.27 3.88
C TYR A 34 4.11 11.86 3.72
N LYS A 35 3.23 12.33 4.61
CA LYS A 35 1.79 12.11 4.49
C LYS A 35 1.21 12.79 3.27
N THR A 36 1.52 14.09 3.14
CA THR A 36 0.99 14.90 2.05
C THR A 36 1.53 14.39 0.72
N ASN A 37 2.80 14.08 0.65
CA ASN A 37 3.46 13.62 -0.58
C ASN A 37 2.88 12.30 -1.08
N ILE A 38 2.68 11.29 -0.22
CA ILE A 38 2.11 10.02 -0.67
C ILE A 38 0.64 10.13 -1.10
N VAL A 39 -0.17 10.92 -0.39
CA VAL A 39 -1.57 11.16 -0.76
C VAL A 39 -1.64 11.87 -2.11
N ASN A 40 -0.84 12.92 -2.31
CA ASN A 40 -0.79 13.65 -3.59
C ASN A 40 -0.29 12.75 -4.72
N TRP A 41 0.73 11.93 -4.48
CA TRP A 41 1.28 11.04 -5.49
C TRP A 41 0.29 9.95 -5.92
N LEU A 42 -0.53 9.44 -5.01
CA LEU A 42 -1.59 8.47 -5.32
C LEU A 42 -2.86 9.12 -5.87
N SER A 43 -3.02 10.45 -5.81
CA SER A 43 -4.28 11.14 -6.13
C SER A 43 -4.77 10.93 -7.57
N SER A 44 -3.87 10.64 -8.51
CA SER A 44 -4.23 10.29 -9.88
C SER A 44 -4.93 8.94 -10.00
N ILE A 45 -4.81 8.08 -8.99
CA ILE A 45 -5.33 6.71 -8.97
C ILE A 45 -6.47 6.57 -7.96
N ILE A 46 -6.32 7.14 -6.78
CA ILE A 46 -7.23 6.97 -5.66
C ILE A 46 -7.25 8.22 -4.77
N ASP A 47 -8.41 8.65 -4.34
CA ASP A 47 -8.53 9.75 -3.38
C ASP A 47 -8.43 9.24 -1.93
N LEU A 48 -7.33 9.59 -1.27
CA LEU A 48 -7.05 9.26 0.12
C LEU A 48 -7.02 10.49 1.04
N SER A 49 -7.54 11.63 0.58
CA SER A 49 -7.49 12.91 1.31
C SER A 49 -8.17 12.86 2.69
N ASN A 50 -9.19 11.99 2.84
CA ASN A 50 -9.95 11.82 4.08
C ASN A 50 -9.44 10.67 4.98
N PHE A 51 -8.20 10.21 4.75
CA PHE A 51 -7.61 9.14 5.55
C PHE A 51 -6.48 9.65 6.44
N ASN A 52 -6.39 9.07 7.64
CA ASN A 52 -5.19 9.20 8.47
C ASN A 52 -4.10 8.29 7.88
N VAL A 53 -2.90 8.80 7.73
CA VAL A 53 -1.77 8.10 7.09
C VAL A 53 -0.79 7.64 8.15
N TYR A 54 -0.39 6.38 8.10
CA TYR A 54 0.60 5.81 9.00
C TYR A 54 1.72 5.14 8.19
N PRO A 55 2.95 5.65 8.25
CA PRO A 55 4.10 4.96 7.66
C PRO A 55 4.36 3.63 8.36
N VAL A 56 4.63 2.59 7.57
CA VAL A 56 4.84 1.21 8.06
C VAL A 56 5.93 0.51 7.26
N ASN A 57 6.51 -0.57 7.81
CA ASN A 57 7.53 -1.37 7.13
C ASN A 57 6.93 -2.36 6.12
N GLY A 58 6.19 -1.81 5.15
CA GLY A 58 5.44 -2.57 4.16
C GLY A 58 4.05 -3.00 4.65
N ILE A 59 3.24 -3.49 3.72
CA ILE A 59 1.82 -3.80 3.96
C ILE A 59 1.64 -4.81 5.11
N THR A 60 2.50 -5.81 5.24
CA THR A 60 2.38 -6.84 6.28
C THR A 60 2.39 -6.23 7.69
N GLU A 61 3.22 -5.22 7.96
CA GLU A 61 3.21 -4.53 9.25
C GLU A 61 1.91 -3.72 9.43
N GLY A 62 1.48 -3.00 8.40
CA GLY A 62 0.21 -2.28 8.42
C GLY A 62 -0.99 -3.20 8.69
N LEU A 63 -1.01 -4.36 8.05
CA LEU A 63 -2.01 -5.41 8.31
C LEU A 63 -1.96 -5.90 9.76
N ASN A 64 -0.77 -6.14 10.32
CA ASN A 64 -0.63 -6.55 11.71
C ASN A 64 -1.21 -5.48 12.67
N TYR A 65 -0.87 -4.21 12.46
CA TYR A 65 -1.43 -3.12 13.26
C TYR A 65 -2.95 -3.05 13.14
N TRP A 66 -3.48 -3.19 11.92
CA TRP A 66 -4.91 -3.20 11.70
C TRP A 66 -5.58 -4.39 12.38
N MET A 67 -5.11 -5.61 12.15
CA MET A 67 -5.69 -6.84 12.73
C MET A 67 -5.66 -6.86 14.25
N LEU A 68 -4.61 -6.28 14.89
CA LEU A 68 -4.54 -6.16 16.34
C LEU A 68 -5.61 -5.21 16.93
N ASN A 69 -6.09 -4.26 16.14
CA ASN A 69 -7.09 -3.29 16.54
C ASN A 69 -8.50 -3.64 16.03
N GLU A 70 -8.61 -4.54 15.05
CA GLU A 70 -9.88 -4.96 14.47
C GLU A 70 -10.48 -6.11 15.26
N LYS A 71 -11.70 -5.91 15.75
CA LYS A 71 -12.44 -6.91 16.54
C LYS A 71 -13.43 -7.71 15.71
N ARG A 72 -13.75 -7.22 14.51
CA ARG A 72 -14.67 -7.86 13.58
C ARG A 72 -14.01 -9.05 12.90
N LYS A 73 -14.80 -10.00 12.46
CA LYS A 73 -14.31 -11.12 11.66
C LYS A 73 -13.93 -10.64 10.26
N ILE A 74 -12.69 -10.92 9.87
CA ILE A 74 -12.20 -10.61 8.53
C ILE A 74 -12.48 -11.80 7.63
N TYR A 75 -12.99 -11.55 6.43
CA TYR A 75 -13.14 -12.56 5.38
C TYR A 75 -12.59 -12.04 4.05
N MET A 76 -12.22 -12.94 3.16
CA MET A 76 -11.70 -12.63 1.83
C MET A 76 -12.03 -13.74 0.84
N ASN A 77 -11.82 -13.48 -0.44
CA ASN A 77 -11.88 -14.53 -1.45
C ASN A 77 -10.70 -15.51 -1.29
N ASP A 78 -10.94 -16.77 -1.63
CA ASP A 78 -9.90 -17.81 -1.58
C ASP A 78 -8.66 -17.38 -2.37
N ASN A 79 -7.49 -17.62 -1.78
CA ASN A 79 -6.18 -17.34 -2.36
C ASN A 79 -5.85 -15.86 -2.59
N ASP A 80 -6.51 -14.91 -1.95
CA ASP A 80 -6.13 -13.49 -2.09
C ASP A 80 -4.78 -13.22 -1.39
N TYR A 81 -4.73 -13.15 -0.07
CA TYR A 81 -3.47 -13.00 0.66
C TYR A 81 -3.45 -13.86 1.93
N MET A 82 -2.62 -14.91 1.90
CA MET A 82 -2.59 -15.95 2.94
C MET A 82 -2.23 -15.45 4.35
N TRP A 83 -1.67 -14.24 4.49
CA TRP A 83 -1.31 -13.66 5.78
C TRP A 83 -2.53 -13.17 6.56
N VAL A 84 -3.61 -12.87 5.88
CA VAL A 84 -4.87 -12.43 6.50
C VAL A 84 -5.69 -13.68 6.84
N PRO A 85 -6.17 -13.82 8.10
CA PRO A 85 -7.08 -14.91 8.46
C PRO A 85 -8.33 -14.89 7.58
N ASN A 86 -8.60 -15.98 6.88
CA ASN A 86 -9.79 -16.10 6.07
C ASN A 86 -10.90 -16.84 6.83
N ASN A 87 -11.87 -16.09 7.31
CA ASN A 87 -13.14 -16.68 7.77
C ASN A 87 -14.07 -16.77 6.56
N LYS A 88 -14.83 -17.86 6.44
CA LYS A 88 -15.77 -18.07 5.33
C LYS A 88 -16.84 -16.98 5.26
N GLU A 89 -17.17 -16.40 6.42
CA GLU A 89 -18.12 -15.31 6.61
C GLU A 89 -17.53 -14.33 7.61
N GLY A 90 -17.82 -13.05 7.45
CA GLY A 90 -17.26 -12.03 8.33
C GLY A 90 -17.94 -10.68 8.17
N ASP A 91 -17.47 -9.74 8.96
CA ASP A 91 -18.04 -8.39 9.09
C ASP A 91 -17.28 -7.36 8.25
N ILE A 92 -16.05 -7.69 7.83
CA ILE A 92 -15.21 -6.82 6.99
C ILE A 92 -14.51 -7.63 5.91
N PHE A 93 -14.65 -7.18 4.67
CA PHE A 93 -14.07 -7.83 3.50
C PHE A 93 -12.68 -7.29 3.20
N TYR A 94 -11.68 -8.19 3.24
CA TYR A 94 -10.35 -7.87 2.75
C TYR A 94 -10.23 -8.25 1.27
N MET A 95 -9.70 -7.33 0.46
CA MET A 95 -9.45 -7.60 -0.95
C MET A 95 -8.23 -6.86 -1.48
N SER A 96 -7.51 -7.49 -2.41
CA SER A 96 -6.49 -6.81 -3.20
C SER A 96 -7.00 -6.39 -4.58
N THR A 97 -6.68 -5.16 -4.97
CA THR A 97 -6.89 -4.67 -6.34
C THR A 97 -5.75 -3.74 -6.76
N PRO A 98 -5.02 -4.04 -7.85
CA PRO A 98 -5.12 -5.24 -8.68
C PRO A 98 -4.92 -6.54 -7.90
N SER A 99 -5.55 -7.62 -8.39
CA SER A 99 -5.51 -8.94 -7.75
C SER A 99 -4.10 -9.52 -7.67
N ALA A 100 -3.74 -10.08 -6.53
CA ALA A 100 -2.48 -10.79 -6.32
C ALA A 100 -2.34 -12.05 -7.20
N ILE A 101 -3.46 -12.61 -7.68
CA ILE A 101 -3.50 -13.88 -8.41
C ILE A 101 -3.25 -13.68 -9.90
N ASP A 102 -3.90 -12.67 -10.50
CA ASP A 102 -3.92 -12.51 -11.97
C ASP A 102 -3.65 -11.07 -12.44
N GLY A 103 -3.43 -10.13 -11.52
CA GLY A 103 -3.21 -8.72 -11.80
C GLY A 103 -4.44 -7.98 -12.35
N ASN A 104 -5.63 -8.57 -12.30
CA ASN A 104 -6.86 -7.90 -12.73
C ASN A 104 -7.36 -6.93 -11.67
N HIS A 105 -7.94 -5.81 -12.12
CA HIS A 105 -8.71 -4.95 -11.24
C HIS A 105 -10.02 -5.63 -10.83
N LYS A 106 -10.33 -5.57 -9.56
CA LYS A 106 -11.56 -6.09 -8.97
C LYS A 106 -12.49 -4.92 -8.63
N THR A 107 -13.79 -5.15 -8.77
CA THR A 107 -14.80 -4.20 -8.29
C THR A 107 -14.87 -4.25 -6.77
N ILE A 108 -14.85 -3.09 -6.14
CA ILE A 108 -15.02 -2.96 -4.69
C ILE A 108 -16.51 -3.11 -4.38
N PRO A 109 -16.92 -4.04 -3.49
CA PRO A 109 -18.33 -4.17 -3.10
C PRO A 109 -18.80 -2.93 -2.34
N ASP A 110 -20.08 -2.62 -2.44
CA ASP A 110 -20.68 -1.42 -1.84
C ASP A 110 -21.41 -1.70 -0.53
N ASP A 111 -21.76 -2.93 -0.28
CA ASP A 111 -22.70 -3.39 0.75
C ASP A 111 -21.99 -3.88 2.03
N VAL A 112 -20.68 -3.92 2.04
CA VAL A 112 -19.88 -4.40 3.18
C VAL A 112 -18.71 -3.45 3.47
N PRO A 113 -18.25 -3.35 4.72
CA PRO A 113 -17.00 -2.67 5.04
C PRO A 113 -15.81 -3.34 4.35
N VAL A 114 -14.88 -2.55 3.81
CA VAL A 114 -13.75 -3.04 3.02
C VAL A 114 -12.41 -2.61 3.60
N ALA A 115 -11.49 -3.57 3.68
CA ALA A 115 -10.07 -3.35 3.84
C ALA A 115 -9.37 -3.59 2.49
N LEU A 116 -8.83 -2.53 1.89
CA LEU A 116 -8.32 -2.53 0.53
C LEU A 116 -6.81 -2.64 0.47
N ASP A 117 -6.28 -3.66 -0.19
CA ASP A 117 -4.85 -3.84 -0.43
C ASP A 117 -4.47 -3.42 -1.86
N LEU A 118 -3.61 -2.42 -1.96
CA LEU A 118 -3.09 -1.86 -3.21
C LEU A 118 -1.66 -2.35 -3.51
N ALA A 119 -1.25 -3.51 -3.00
CA ALA A 119 0.12 -4.03 -3.14
C ALA A 119 0.61 -4.08 -4.60
N TYR A 120 -0.27 -4.31 -5.55
CA TYR A 120 0.05 -4.49 -6.97
C TYR A 120 -0.24 -3.27 -7.84
N VAL A 121 -0.71 -2.17 -7.28
CA VAL A 121 -0.79 -0.88 -7.98
C VAL A 121 0.63 -0.49 -8.44
N GLY A 122 0.76 -0.11 -9.70
CA GLY A 122 2.06 0.17 -10.34
C GLY A 122 2.87 -1.07 -10.77
N SER A 123 2.44 -2.29 -10.40
CA SER A 123 2.98 -3.55 -10.96
C SER A 123 2.04 -4.17 -12.00
N ALA A 124 0.82 -3.69 -12.08
CA ALA A 124 -0.19 -4.04 -13.07
C ALA A 124 -0.66 -2.78 -13.78
N ASP A 125 -1.53 -2.94 -14.78
CA ASP A 125 -2.15 -1.80 -15.48
C ASP A 125 -2.80 -0.84 -14.48
N VAL A 126 -2.41 0.44 -14.54
CA VAL A 126 -2.88 1.43 -13.55
C VAL A 126 -4.21 2.00 -14.01
N LYS A 127 -5.23 1.85 -13.19
CA LYS A 127 -6.56 2.40 -13.40
C LYS A 127 -6.98 3.24 -12.20
N LYS A 128 -7.84 4.20 -12.44
CA LYS A 128 -8.49 4.93 -11.35
C LYS A 128 -9.33 3.97 -10.52
N ILE A 129 -9.15 4.03 -9.21
CA ILE A 129 -9.87 3.25 -8.21
C ILE A 129 -10.83 4.21 -7.51
N ASP A 130 -12.12 4.01 -7.74
CA ASP A 130 -13.17 4.77 -7.08
C ASP A 130 -13.50 4.08 -5.75
N ILE A 131 -13.28 4.79 -4.64
CA ILE A 131 -13.53 4.29 -3.29
C ILE A 131 -14.71 5.03 -2.67
N LYS A 132 -15.61 4.26 -2.05
CA LYS A 132 -16.75 4.76 -1.31
C LYS A 132 -16.48 4.79 0.20
N ASP A 133 -17.43 5.28 0.96
CA ASP A 133 -17.31 5.42 2.41
C ASP A 133 -17.18 4.11 3.17
N ASN A 134 -17.59 2.99 2.57
CA ASN A 134 -17.41 1.65 3.12
C ASN A 134 -15.97 1.13 3.06
N VAL A 135 -15.08 1.76 2.29
CA VAL A 135 -13.63 1.47 2.35
C VAL A 135 -13.07 2.16 3.59
N GLU A 136 -12.82 1.40 4.64
CA GLU A 136 -12.40 1.91 5.95
C GLU A 136 -10.89 2.04 6.09
N VAL A 137 -10.14 1.12 5.47
CA VAL A 137 -8.67 1.08 5.50
C VAL A 137 -8.11 0.74 4.13
N VAL A 138 -6.91 1.28 3.85
CA VAL A 138 -6.18 1.04 2.60
C VAL A 138 -4.71 0.77 2.94
N PHE A 139 -4.09 -0.15 2.22
CA PHE A 139 -2.67 -0.49 2.35
C PHE A 139 -1.96 -0.30 1.02
N PHE A 140 -0.76 0.28 1.07
CA PHE A 140 0.09 0.46 -0.10
C PHE A 140 1.57 0.29 0.25
N SER A 141 2.40 -0.16 -0.71
CA SER A 141 3.85 -0.19 -0.54
C SER A 141 4.60 -0.09 -1.87
N LEU A 142 5.83 0.40 -1.83
CA LEU A 142 6.74 0.42 -2.98
C LEU A 142 7.42 -0.94 -3.24
N SER A 143 7.14 -1.95 -2.42
CA SER A 143 7.79 -3.27 -2.50
C SER A 143 7.56 -3.98 -3.83
N LYS A 144 6.38 -3.79 -4.45
CA LYS A 144 6.02 -4.44 -5.72
C LYS A 144 6.24 -3.51 -6.90
N CYS A 145 5.67 -2.31 -6.88
CA CYS A 145 5.74 -1.39 -8.03
C CYS A 145 7.16 -0.93 -8.37
N PHE A 146 8.05 -0.77 -7.39
CA PHE A 146 9.44 -0.36 -7.60
C PHE A 146 10.47 -1.45 -7.25
N GLY A 147 10.05 -2.65 -6.87
CA GLY A 147 10.96 -3.72 -6.47
C GLY A 147 11.71 -3.47 -5.15
N LEU A 148 11.29 -2.50 -4.34
CA LEU A 148 11.96 -2.07 -3.11
C LEU A 148 11.61 -2.95 -1.90
N ARG A 149 11.46 -4.25 -2.11
CA ARG A 149 11.04 -5.21 -1.07
C ARG A 149 11.97 -5.27 0.14
N ASN A 150 13.26 -4.99 -0.05
CA ASN A 150 14.27 -5.04 1.01
C ASN A 150 14.35 -3.74 1.81
N ILE A 151 13.84 -2.65 1.28
CA ILE A 151 13.82 -1.34 1.95
C ILE A 151 12.68 -1.25 2.96
N ARG A 152 11.63 -2.06 2.78
CA ARG A 152 10.49 -2.14 3.71
C ARG A 152 9.75 -0.83 3.90
N THR A 153 9.27 -0.25 2.79
CA THR A 153 8.44 0.95 2.80
C THR A 153 6.98 0.62 2.53
N GLY A 154 6.08 1.25 3.23
CA GLY A 154 4.64 1.14 3.01
C GLY A 154 3.85 2.14 3.83
N TRP A 155 2.57 2.20 3.55
CA TRP A 155 1.62 3.06 4.25
C TRP A 155 0.35 2.29 4.57
N PHE A 156 -0.16 2.57 5.75
CA PHE A 156 -1.46 2.17 6.23
C PHE A 156 -2.33 3.42 6.33
N PHE A 157 -3.42 3.45 5.61
CA PHE A 157 -4.39 4.54 5.58
C PHE A 157 -5.64 4.09 6.30
N SER A 158 -6.18 4.92 7.19
CA SER A 158 -7.41 4.60 7.93
C SER A 158 -8.34 5.81 8.01
N ARG A 159 -9.63 5.64 7.72
CA ARG A 159 -10.62 6.71 7.93
C ARG A 159 -10.71 7.10 9.40
N LYS A 160 -10.63 6.12 10.29
CA LYS A 160 -10.63 6.37 11.73
C LYS A 160 -9.20 6.56 12.23
N LYS A 161 -9.00 7.61 13.05
CA LYS A 161 -7.74 7.77 13.78
C LYS A 161 -7.54 6.59 14.71
N ILE A 162 -6.37 5.97 14.67
CA ILE A 162 -5.96 4.90 15.57
C ILE A 162 -5.06 5.50 16.64
N PRO A 163 -5.56 5.74 17.88
CA PRO A 163 -4.86 6.55 18.88
C PRO A 163 -3.48 6.00 19.23
N TYR A 164 -3.34 4.68 19.37
CA TYR A 164 -2.06 4.02 19.64
C TYR A 164 -1.03 4.30 18.56
N LEU A 165 -1.39 4.06 17.27
CA LEU A 165 -0.48 4.30 16.15
C LEU A 165 -0.13 5.77 16.01
N HIS A 166 -1.10 6.64 16.24
CA HIS A 166 -0.85 8.07 16.22
C HIS A 166 0.20 8.47 17.28
N THR A 167 0.05 7.99 18.50
CA THR A 167 1.02 8.25 19.57
C THR A 167 2.39 7.65 19.22
N LEU A 168 2.44 6.42 18.77
CA LEU A 168 3.68 5.73 18.43
C LEU A 168 4.44 6.45 17.31
N ILE A 169 3.75 6.74 16.21
CA ILE A 169 4.38 7.25 14.99
C ILE A 169 4.63 8.76 15.07
N TYR A 170 3.64 9.54 15.50
CA TYR A 170 3.73 11.01 15.44
C TYR A 170 4.33 11.63 16.69
N ASN A 171 4.01 11.11 17.87
CA ASN A 171 4.53 11.68 19.12
C ASN A 171 5.88 11.07 19.48
N ALA A 172 6.00 9.73 19.41
CA ALA A 172 7.24 9.03 19.76
C ALA A 172 8.24 8.93 18.59
N LYS A 173 7.85 9.32 17.37
CA LYS A 173 8.68 9.23 16.16
C LYS A 173 9.17 7.80 15.87
N TYR A 174 8.40 6.78 16.26
CA TYR A 174 8.76 5.38 16.12
C TYR A 174 8.32 4.85 14.74
N TYR A 175 9.17 5.01 13.74
CA TYR A 175 9.00 4.48 12.38
C TYR A 175 10.37 4.35 11.71
N ASN A 176 10.44 3.58 10.63
CA ASN A 176 11.67 3.39 9.87
C ASN A 176 11.95 4.61 8.98
N TYR A 177 12.62 5.58 9.57
CA TYR A 177 12.92 6.85 8.93
C TYR A 177 13.64 6.69 7.59
N TYR A 178 14.72 5.90 7.55
CA TYR A 178 15.50 5.68 6.32
C TYR A 178 14.63 5.13 5.19
N SER A 179 13.82 4.12 5.47
CA SER A 179 12.93 3.53 4.47
C SER A 179 11.92 4.54 3.92
N HIS A 180 11.41 5.45 4.77
CA HIS A 180 10.48 6.48 4.32
C HIS A 180 11.16 7.61 3.57
N LYS A 181 12.41 7.96 3.91
CA LYS A 181 13.21 8.90 3.11
C LYS A 181 13.51 8.34 1.71
N VAL A 182 13.83 7.06 1.62
CA VAL A 182 13.94 6.35 0.32
C VAL A 182 12.62 6.45 -0.45
N ALA A 183 11.49 6.17 0.22
CA ALA A 183 10.18 6.24 -0.42
C ALA A 183 9.87 7.63 -0.96
N GLU A 184 10.10 8.68 -0.17
CA GLU A 184 9.89 10.06 -0.59
C GLU A 184 10.74 10.40 -1.82
N THR A 185 12.03 10.04 -1.80
CA THR A 185 12.90 10.27 -2.94
C THR A 185 12.39 9.58 -4.20
N VAL A 186 11.87 8.35 -4.08
CA VAL A 186 11.31 7.63 -5.22
C VAL A 186 10.02 8.29 -5.73
N ILE A 187 9.07 8.63 -4.86
CA ILE A 187 7.80 9.22 -5.29
C ILE A 187 7.97 10.62 -5.88
N ASN A 188 9.00 11.36 -5.46
CA ASN A 188 9.31 12.67 -6.03
C ASN A 188 9.96 12.60 -7.43
N ASN A 189 10.54 11.46 -7.81
CA ASN A 189 11.23 11.30 -9.08
C ASN A 189 10.48 10.45 -10.11
N PHE A 190 9.52 9.62 -9.69
CA PHE A 190 8.87 8.65 -10.57
C PHE A 190 7.35 8.63 -10.35
N SER A 191 6.60 8.46 -11.44
CA SER A 191 5.16 8.19 -11.35
C SER A 191 4.90 6.76 -10.85
N VAL A 192 3.70 6.52 -10.34
CA VAL A 192 3.31 5.22 -9.78
C VAL A 192 3.41 4.07 -10.80
N ASP A 193 3.15 4.35 -12.07
CA ASP A 193 3.17 3.40 -13.18
C ASP A 193 4.52 3.32 -13.93
N TYR A 194 5.53 4.07 -13.46
CA TYR A 194 6.81 4.20 -14.14
C TYR A 194 7.45 2.85 -14.48
N VAL A 195 7.61 1.97 -13.48
CA VAL A 195 8.26 0.66 -13.68
C VAL A 195 7.40 -0.25 -14.55
N TYR A 196 6.08 -0.25 -14.36
CA TYR A 196 5.17 -1.03 -15.18
C TYR A 196 5.27 -0.64 -16.66
N ASN A 197 5.20 0.65 -16.97
CA ASN A 197 5.28 1.15 -18.34
C ASN A 197 6.62 0.85 -19.01
N LYS A 198 7.70 0.76 -18.23
CA LYS A 198 9.04 0.46 -18.73
C LYS A 198 9.28 -1.03 -18.97
N LEU A 199 8.57 -1.90 -18.28
CA LEU A 199 8.73 -3.37 -18.36
C LEU A 199 7.64 -4.07 -19.18
N ARG A 200 6.65 -3.33 -19.66
CA ARG A 200 5.52 -3.81 -20.47
C ARG A 200 5.92 -4.19 -21.90
#